data_996c66eb64a80752df67337e7ef7ae87
#
_entry.id   996c66eb64a80752df67337e7ef7ae87
#
_cell.length_a   1.000
_cell.length_b   1.000
_cell.length_c   1.000
_cell.angle_alpha   90.00
_cell.angle_beta   90.00
_cell.angle_gamma   90.00
#
_symmetry.space_group_name_H-M   'P 1'
#
loop_
_entity.id
_entity.type
_entity.pdbx_description
1 polymer ?
#
loop_
_entity_poly.entity_id
_entity_poly.type
_entity_poly.pdbx_seq_one_letter_code
_entity_poly.pdbx_strand_id
1 'polypeptide(L)'
;MHKPVDLTDTAAFETQLDRWRGRIGEAVAEAMAFGTTVPAPLQAGMSHAVLAGGKRYRGMLVLALGSDLGVPEEQLLSSAVAIETIHAASLVVDDLPCMDDARRRRSQPATHVAFGEATAILSSIALIARAMEVVARDRQLSPASRSSIVDTLSHAIGPQALCGGQYDDLYPPYYATEQDLIHRYQRKTSALFVAAFRCPALLAEVDPETLLRIARAGQRLGVAFQIFDDLLDLTGDAHAIGKDVGQDHGTVTLATLLGPARAAERAADELAAVQKELRETVGPGRALDLIRRMAARIAGTGKKSAGRDDLRPHAG
;
A
#
# COMPACT_ATOMS: atom_id res chain seq x y z
N MET A 1 -31.75 -5.63 -12.37
CA MET A 1 -31.19 -6.61 -13.33
C MET A 1 -29.69 -6.36 -13.41
N HIS A 2 -28.86 -7.23 -12.81
CA HIS A 2 -27.40 -7.16 -12.97
C HIS A 2 -27.08 -7.61 -14.39
N LYS A 3 -26.41 -6.73 -15.17
CA LYS A 3 -25.77 -7.15 -16.42
C LYS A 3 -24.71 -8.19 -16.07
N PRO A 4 -24.64 -9.31 -16.78
CA PRO A 4 -23.54 -10.27 -16.59
C PRO A 4 -22.21 -9.56 -16.85
N VAL A 5 -21.23 -9.77 -15.96
CA VAL A 5 -19.84 -9.28 -16.15
C VAL A 5 -19.31 -9.96 -17.41
N ASP A 6 -18.92 -9.17 -18.38
CA ASP A 6 -18.34 -9.66 -19.63
C ASP A 6 -16.97 -10.30 -19.32
N LEU A 7 -16.85 -11.61 -19.52
CA LEU A 7 -15.62 -12.38 -19.23
C LEU A 7 -14.43 -11.93 -20.10
N THR A 8 -14.71 -11.36 -21.28
CA THR A 8 -13.68 -10.81 -22.16
C THR A 8 -13.08 -9.52 -21.59
N ASP A 9 -13.87 -8.68 -20.93
CA ASP A 9 -13.42 -7.47 -20.24
C ASP A 9 -12.55 -7.82 -19.01
N THR A 10 -12.90 -8.88 -18.29
CA THR A 10 -12.13 -9.37 -17.12
C THR A 10 -10.73 -9.87 -17.52
N ALA A 11 -10.60 -10.65 -18.61
CA ALA A 11 -9.31 -11.17 -19.06
C ALA A 11 -8.38 -10.05 -19.59
N ALA A 12 -8.94 -9.09 -20.33
CA ALA A 12 -8.22 -7.92 -20.79
C ALA A 12 -7.71 -7.04 -19.64
N PHE A 13 -8.52 -6.89 -18.60
CA PHE A 13 -8.13 -6.15 -17.41
C PHE A 13 -7.02 -6.87 -16.60
N GLU A 14 -7.05 -8.21 -16.48
CA GLU A 14 -5.95 -8.97 -15.89
C GLU A 14 -4.63 -8.76 -16.62
N THR A 15 -4.67 -8.87 -17.95
CA THR A 15 -3.49 -8.62 -18.80
C THR A 15 -2.95 -7.20 -18.59
N GLN A 16 -3.84 -6.22 -18.45
CA GLN A 16 -3.45 -4.84 -18.15
C GLN A 16 -2.79 -4.70 -16.77
N LEU A 17 -3.32 -5.38 -15.73
CA LEU A 17 -2.72 -5.36 -14.39
C LEU A 17 -1.33 -6.00 -14.37
N ASP A 18 -1.15 -7.11 -15.10
CA ASP A 18 0.15 -7.77 -15.21
C ASP A 18 1.16 -6.89 -15.97
N ARG A 19 0.72 -6.22 -17.04
CA ARG A 19 1.54 -5.23 -17.76
C ARG A 19 1.96 -4.09 -16.83
N TRP A 20 1.05 -3.49 -16.07
CA TRP A 20 1.37 -2.41 -15.13
C TRP A 20 2.33 -2.87 -14.04
N ARG A 21 2.10 -4.07 -13.49
CA ARG A 21 2.99 -4.64 -12.48
C ARG A 21 4.41 -4.83 -13.01
N GLY A 22 4.55 -5.34 -14.23
CA GLY A 22 5.82 -5.49 -14.93
C GLY A 22 6.51 -4.14 -15.14
N ARG A 23 5.81 -3.16 -15.71
CA ARG A 23 6.32 -1.80 -15.95
C ARG A 23 6.80 -1.11 -14.67
N ILE A 24 6.03 -1.18 -13.59
CA ILE A 24 6.45 -0.64 -12.28
C ILE A 24 7.68 -1.39 -11.79
N GLY A 25 7.72 -2.73 -11.91
CA GLY A 25 8.86 -3.54 -11.49
C GLY A 25 10.15 -3.19 -12.21
N GLU A 26 10.10 -3.04 -13.54
CA GLU A 26 11.22 -2.62 -14.39
C GLU A 26 11.71 -1.22 -14.00
N ALA A 27 10.80 -0.25 -13.88
CA ALA A 27 11.15 1.13 -13.55
C ALA A 27 11.72 1.26 -12.11
N VAL A 28 11.23 0.44 -11.17
CA VAL A 28 11.83 0.33 -9.82
C VAL A 28 13.23 -0.25 -9.91
N ALA A 29 13.46 -1.29 -10.71
CA ALA A 29 14.79 -1.87 -10.89
C ALA A 29 15.78 -0.87 -11.51
N GLU A 30 15.35 -0.13 -12.53
CA GLU A 30 16.13 0.97 -13.12
C GLU A 30 16.46 2.07 -12.08
N ALA A 31 15.47 2.42 -11.24
CA ALA A 31 15.69 3.38 -10.17
C ALA A 31 16.74 2.91 -9.14
N MET A 32 16.98 1.61 -8.99
CA MET A 32 17.99 1.03 -8.08
C MET A 32 19.35 0.78 -8.78
N ALA A 33 19.53 1.16 -10.02
CA ALA A 33 20.79 1.00 -10.75
C ALA A 33 21.70 2.24 -10.54
N PHE A 34 22.57 2.20 -9.51
CA PHE A 34 23.44 3.32 -9.13
C PHE A 34 24.86 3.26 -9.71
N GLY A 35 25.21 2.21 -10.45
CA GLY A 35 26.59 2.00 -10.89
C GLY A 35 27.56 1.75 -9.71
N THR A 36 28.82 2.21 -9.86
CA THR A 36 29.89 1.93 -8.87
C THR A 36 30.03 3.04 -7.82
N THR A 37 29.21 4.07 -7.83
CA THR A 37 29.32 5.24 -6.93
C THR A 37 28.70 5.01 -5.56
N VAL A 38 27.81 4.00 -5.43
CA VAL A 38 27.16 3.62 -4.18
C VAL A 38 27.83 2.38 -3.60
N PRO A 39 28.10 2.34 -2.28
CA PRO A 39 28.66 1.14 -1.65
C PRO A 39 27.79 -0.12 -1.94
N ALA A 40 28.42 -1.19 -2.40
CA ALA A 40 27.72 -2.39 -2.82
C ALA A 40 26.78 -3.00 -1.75
N PRO A 41 27.13 -3.07 -0.44
CA PRO A 41 26.21 -3.54 0.58
C PRO A 41 24.96 -2.65 0.75
N LEU A 42 25.11 -1.34 0.62
CA LEU A 42 23.97 -0.39 0.69
C LEU A 42 23.04 -0.60 -0.51
N GLN A 43 23.61 -0.67 -1.73
CA GLN A 43 22.83 -0.95 -2.94
C GLN A 43 22.11 -2.30 -2.84
N ALA A 44 22.77 -3.33 -2.32
CA ALA A 44 22.17 -4.65 -2.12
C ALA A 44 21.01 -4.60 -1.12
N GLY A 45 21.15 -3.89 0.01
CA GLY A 45 20.07 -3.70 0.99
C GLY A 45 18.86 -2.94 0.41
N MET A 46 19.09 -1.86 -0.33
CA MET A 46 18.04 -1.12 -1.03
C MET A 46 17.30 -2.00 -2.05
N SER A 47 18.06 -2.71 -2.90
CA SER A 47 17.50 -3.61 -3.92
C SER A 47 16.72 -4.77 -3.29
N HIS A 48 17.24 -5.38 -2.22
CA HIS A 48 16.56 -6.43 -1.47
C HIS A 48 15.19 -5.97 -0.97
N ALA A 49 15.09 -4.79 -0.37
CA ALA A 49 13.84 -4.25 0.13
C ALA A 49 12.79 -4.01 -0.97
N VAL A 50 13.20 -3.44 -2.10
CA VAL A 50 12.28 -2.98 -3.15
C VAL A 50 11.96 -4.09 -4.14
N LEU A 51 12.93 -4.96 -4.48
CA LEU A 51 12.77 -6.00 -5.51
C LEU A 51 12.25 -7.33 -4.96
N ALA A 52 12.09 -7.48 -3.66
CA ALA A 52 11.54 -8.69 -2.99
C ALA A 52 10.13 -9.10 -3.47
N GLY A 53 9.63 -8.53 -4.55
CA GLY A 53 8.29 -8.78 -5.07
C GLY A 53 7.22 -7.90 -4.40
N GLY A 54 5.97 -8.33 -4.52
CA GLY A 54 4.82 -7.62 -3.98
C GLY A 54 3.75 -7.39 -5.02
N LYS A 55 2.53 -7.11 -4.56
CA LYS A 55 1.36 -6.94 -5.43
C LYS A 55 1.35 -5.59 -6.16
N ARG A 56 2.24 -4.65 -5.78
CA ARG A 56 2.37 -3.29 -6.35
C ARG A 56 1.05 -2.51 -6.42
N TYR A 57 0.15 -2.73 -5.47
CA TYR A 57 -1.19 -2.14 -5.52
C TYR A 57 -1.19 -0.62 -5.50
N ARG A 58 -0.31 0.02 -4.70
CA ARG A 58 -0.27 1.49 -4.62
C ARG A 58 0.20 2.10 -5.93
N GLY A 59 1.26 1.55 -6.53
CA GLY A 59 1.71 1.98 -7.85
C GLY A 59 0.68 1.71 -8.96
N MET A 60 0.00 0.56 -8.92
CA MET A 60 -1.08 0.26 -9.88
C MET A 60 -2.29 1.19 -9.72
N LEU A 61 -2.62 1.64 -8.49
CA LEU A 61 -3.68 2.64 -8.26
C LEU A 61 -3.33 3.99 -8.88
N VAL A 62 -2.05 4.41 -8.85
CA VAL A 62 -1.57 5.62 -9.57
C VAL A 62 -1.86 5.50 -11.06
N LEU A 63 -1.48 4.35 -11.67
CA LEU A 63 -1.66 4.13 -13.10
C LEU A 63 -3.14 4.00 -13.49
N ALA A 64 -3.92 3.29 -12.68
CA ALA A 64 -5.34 3.07 -12.93
C ALA A 64 -6.15 4.38 -12.85
N LEU A 65 -5.98 5.13 -11.75
CA LEU A 65 -6.69 6.39 -11.58
C LEU A 65 -6.21 7.46 -12.57
N GLY A 66 -4.90 7.52 -12.84
CA GLY A 66 -4.36 8.43 -13.84
C GLY A 66 -4.88 8.13 -15.24
N SER A 67 -5.00 6.85 -15.60
CA SER A 67 -5.64 6.42 -16.86
C SER A 67 -7.11 6.85 -16.93
N ASP A 68 -7.87 6.73 -15.83
CA ASP A 68 -9.26 7.16 -15.77
C ASP A 68 -9.41 8.68 -15.87
N LEU A 69 -8.40 9.43 -15.43
CA LEU A 69 -8.31 10.88 -15.53
C LEU A 69 -7.67 11.38 -16.85
N GLY A 70 -7.31 10.48 -17.76
CA GLY A 70 -6.73 10.83 -19.06
C GLY A 70 -5.24 11.23 -19.04
N VAL A 71 -4.52 10.96 -17.93
CA VAL A 71 -3.08 11.26 -17.83
C VAL A 71 -2.28 10.17 -18.56
N PRO A 72 -1.31 10.54 -19.42
CA PRO A 72 -0.42 9.59 -20.08
C PRO A 72 0.37 8.73 -19.08
N GLU A 73 0.51 7.44 -19.36
CA GLU A 73 1.18 6.48 -18.45
C GLU A 73 2.62 6.89 -18.13
N GLU A 74 3.33 7.46 -19.08
CA GLU A 74 4.71 7.92 -18.93
C GLU A 74 4.85 9.01 -17.84
N GLN A 75 3.85 9.85 -17.68
CA GLN A 75 3.81 10.90 -16.63
C GLN A 75 3.44 10.36 -15.25
N LEU A 76 2.84 9.18 -15.18
CA LEU A 76 2.42 8.55 -13.93
C LEU A 76 3.52 7.69 -13.31
N LEU A 77 4.45 7.20 -14.14
CA LEU A 77 5.38 6.14 -13.75
C LEU A 77 6.31 6.54 -12.62
N SER A 78 6.85 7.76 -12.64
CA SER A 78 7.72 8.25 -11.57
C SER A 78 7.02 8.32 -10.22
N SER A 79 5.75 8.73 -10.19
CA SER A 79 4.92 8.73 -8.98
C SER A 79 4.65 7.31 -8.47
N ALA A 80 4.35 6.37 -9.37
CA ALA A 80 4.14 4.97 -9.02
C ALA A 80 5.40 4.33 -8.42
N VAL A 81 6.56 4.56 -9.04
CA VAL A 81 7.88 4.12 -8.56
C VAL A 81 8.20 4.72 -7.19
N ALA A 82 8.01 6.03 -7.02
CA ALA A 82 8.30 6.71 -5.77
C ALA A 82 7.45 6.16 -4.62
N ILE A 83 6.14 5.98 -4.81
CA ILE A 83 5.23 5.44 -3.79
C ILE A 83 5.59 4.00 -3.41
N GLU A 84 5.91 3.13 -4.36
CA GLU A 84 6.34 1.76 -4.08
C GLU A 84 7.70 1.71 -3.38
N THR A 85 8.61 2.64 -3.71
CA THR A 85 9.92 2.78 -3.07
C THR A 85 9.78 3.26 -1.63
N ILE A 86 8.95 4.27 -1.37
CA ILE A 86 8.64 4.75 -0.02
C ILE A 86 7.98 3.65 0.82
N HIS A 87 7.03 2.92 0.23
CA HIS A 87 6.39 1.80 0.92
C HIS A 87 7.41 0.70 1.28
N ALA A 88 8.36 0.40 0.41
CA ALA A 88 9.43 -0.55 0.75
C ALA A 88 10.32 0.00 1.87
N ALA A 89 10.66 1.28 1.85
CA ALA A 89 11.44 1.94 2.89
C ALA A 89 10.74 1.88 4.26
N SER A 90 9.42 2.12 4.31
CA SER A 90 8.66 2.04 5.55
C SER A 90 8.66 0.62 6.13
N LEU A 91 8.51 -0.41 5.27
CA LEU A 91 8.56 -1.80 5.71
C LEU A 91 9.95 -2.21 6.25
N VAL A 92 11.04 -1.64 5.72
CA VAL A 92 12.40 -1.87 6.28
C VAL A 92 12.51 -1.33 7.70
N VAL A 93 11.92 -0.16 7.96
CA VAL A 93 11.90 0.43 9.32
C VAL A 93 10.99 -0.36 10.24
N ASP A 94 9.79 -0.72 9.78
CA ASP A 94 8.82 -1.50 10.56
C ASP A 94 9.43 -2.85 11.00
N ASP A 95 10.23 -3.50 10.17
CA ASP A 95 10.86 -4.80 10.46
C ASP A 95 12.00 -4.73 11.49
N LEU A 96 12.53 -3.54 11.85
CA LEU A 96 13.67 -3.42 12.77
C LEU A 96 13.36 -3.98 14.17
N PRO A 97 14.40 -4.48 14.92
CA PRO A 97 14.22 -4.99 16.28
C PRO A 97 13.62 -4.01 17.28
N CYS A 98 13.79 -2.71 17.04
CA CYS A 98 13.18 -1.65 17.88
C CYS A 98 11.75 -1.27 17.47
N MET A 99 11.19 -1.93 16.46
CA MET A 99 9.84 -1.76 15.93
C MET A 99 9.07 -3.09 16.09
N ASP A 100 8.77 -3.79 14.99
CA ASP A 100 8.00 -5.04 14.98
C ASP A 100 8.90 -6.29 15.21
N ASP A 101 10.23 -6.17 15.18
CA ASP A 101 11.23 -7.25 15.24
C ASP A 101 10.92 -8.42 14.27
N ALA A 102 10.43 -8.10 13.08
CA ALA A 102 10.04 -9.09 12.09
C ALA A 102 11.28 -9.71 11.43
N ARG A 103 11.42 -11.02 11.49
CA ARG A 103 12.57 -11.73 10.91
C ARG A 103 12.41 -12.02 9.42
N ARG A 104 11.19 -12.02 8.91
CA ARG A 104 10.86 -12.34 7.51
C ARG A 104 9.88 -11.33 6.92
N ARG A 105 10.11 -10.95 5.66
CA ARG A 105 9.22 -10.11 4.86
C ARG A 105 9.08 -10.69 3.45
N ARG A 106 7.85 -10.90 2.97
CA ARG A 106 7.58 -11.46 1.63
C ARG A 106 8.34 -12.78 1.38
N SER A 107 8.36 -13.67 2.38
CA SER A 107 9.04 -14.97 2.35
C SER A 107 10.58 -14.92 2.25
N GLN A 108 11.18 -13.73 2.37
CA GLN A 108 12.62 -13.53 2.46
C GLN A 108 13.03 -13.06 3.87
N PRO A 109 14.30 -13.15 4.28
CA PRO A 109 14.77 -12.52 5.50
C PRO A 109 14.50 -11.01 5.46
N ALA A 110 14.11 -10.43 6.59
CA ALA A 110 14.00 -8.96 6.71
C ALA A 110 15.34 -8.29 6.42
N THR A 111 15.35 -7.04 5.97
CA THR A 111 16.58 -6.37 5.52
C THR A 111 17.64 -6.31 6.62
N HIS A 112 17.23 -6.05 7.88
CA HIS A 112 18.15 -6.03 9.02
C HIS A 112 18.76 -7.41 9.35
N VAL A 113 18.01 -8.49 9.08
CA VAL A 113 18.51 -9.87 9.25
C VAL A 113 19.53 -10.21 8.16
N ALA A 114 19.29 -9.77 6.92
CA ALA A 114 20.15 -10.09 5.78
C ALA A 114 21.42 -9.24 5.72
N PHE A 115 21.36 -7.96 6.12
CA PHE A 115 22.43 -6.98 5.91
C PHE A 115 22.86 -6.24 7.18
N GLY A 116 22.25 -6.52 8.33
CA GLY A 116 22.48 -5.82 9.60
C GLY A 116 21.65 -4.51 9.72
N GLU A 117 21.41 -4.11 10.98
CA GLU A 117 20.55 -2.97 11.32
C GLU A 117 21.02 -1.64 10.71
N ALA A 118 22.33 -1.36 10.80
CA ALA A 118 22.90 -0.13 10.25
C ALA A 118 22.65 -0.02 8.73
N THR A 119 22.83 -1.12 7.98
CA THR A 119 22.56 -1.15 6.54
C THR A 119 21.07 -1.00 6.26
N ALA A 120 20.19 -1.62 7.05
CA ALA A 120 18.75 -1.49 6.90
C ALA A 120 18.29 -0.05 7.11
N ILE A 121 18.72 0.63 8.17
CA ILE A 121 18.41 2.03 8.45
C ILE A 121 18.88 2.93 7.30
N LEU A 122 20.15 2.78 6.88
CA LEU A 122 20.70 3.57 5.78
C LEU A 122 20.00 3.28 4.45
N SER A 123 19.61 2.03 4.20
CA SER A 123 18.82 1.65 3.01
C SER A 123 17.46 2.35 2.99
N SER A 124 16.74 2.39 4.13
CA SER A 124 15.45 3.08 4.23
C SER A 124 15.59 4.58 3.94
N ILE A 125 16.57 5.25 4.55
CA ILE A 125 16.84 6.68 4.32
C ILE A 125 17.18 6.93 2.84
N ALA A 126 18.05 6.09 2.26
CA ALA A 126 18.44 6.22 0.86
C ALA A 126 17.29 5.95 -0.11
N LEU A 127 16.39 5.01 0.19
CA LEU A 127 15.19 4.73 -0.59
C LEU A 127 14.21 5.92 -0.58
N ILE A 128 14.00 6.57 0.57
CA ILE A 128 13.17 7.78 0.67
C ILE A 128 13.77 8.90 -0.20
N ALA A 129 15.08 9.16 -0.07
CA ALA A 129 15.77 10.15 -0.89
C ALA A 129 15.65 9.82 -2.39
N ARG A 130 15.82 8.53 -2.75
CA ARG A 130 15.72 8.07 -4.14
C ARG A 130 14.31 8.25 -4.71
N ALA A 131 13.28 8.00 -3.93
CA ALA A 131 11.89 8.21 -4.35
C ALA A 131 11.63 9.68 -4.73
N MET A 132 12.13 10.62 -3.93
CA MET A 132 12.03 12.06 -4.24
C MET A 132 12.84 12.43 -5.50
N GLU A 133 14.04 11.86 -5.63
CA GLU A 133 14.92 12.10 -6.78
C GLU A 133 14.31 11.61 -8.09
N VAL A 134 13.67 10.45 -8.11
CA VAL A 134 13.00 9.89 -9.30
C VAL A 134 11.96 10.88 -9.83
N VAL A 135 11.12 11.44 -8.97
CA VAL A 135 10.12 12.44 -9.37
C VAL A 135 10.78 13.77 -9.76
N ALA A 136 11.72 14.26 -8.94
CA ALA A 136 12.36 15.57 -9.18
C ALA A 136 13.14 15.63 -10.51
N ARG A 137 13.63 14.48 -10.99
CA ARG A 137 14.38 14.36 -12.26
C ARG A 137 13.53 13.94 -13.46
N ASP A 138 12.24 13.66 -13.26
CA ASP A 138 11.37 13.22 -14.35
C ASP A 138 11.13 14.38 -15.34
N ARG A 139 11.66 14.19 -16.57
CA ARG A 139 11.55 15.19 -17.64
C ARG A 139 10.21 15.17 -18.37
N GLN A 140 9.39 14.15 -18.14
CA GLN A 140 8.01 14.09 -18.66
C GLN A 140 7.07 15.02 -17.89
N LEU A 141 7.50 15.47 -16.70
CA LEU A 141 6.71 16.33 -15.82
C LEU A 141 7.19 17.78 -15.89
N SER A 142 6.24 18.70 -15.79
CA SER A 142 6.55 20.12 -15.61
C SER A 142 7.27 20.36 -14.25
N PRO A 143 8.07 21.43 -14.11
CA PRO A 143 8.64 21.78 -12.81
C PRO A 143 7.59 21.93 -11.69
N ALA A 144 6.43 22.50 -12.00
CA ALA A 144 5.33 22.66 -11.06
C ALA A 144 4.75 21.30 -10.62
N SER A 145 4.50 20.40 -11.56
CA SER A 145 4.00 19.04 -11.28
C SER A 145 5.01 18.28 -10.42
N ARG A 146 6.29 18.32 -10.74
CA ARG A 146 7.35 17.70 -9.91
C ARG A 146 7.34 18.21 -8.49
N SER A 147 7.27 19.54 -8.31
CA SER A 147 7.21 20.16 -6.98
C SER A 147 5.98 19.72 -6.19
N SER A 148 4.80 19.72 -6.80
CA SER A 148 3.54 19.32 -6.16
C SER A 148 3.52 17.84 -5.76
N ILE A 149 4.11 16.96 -6.59
CA ILE A 149 4.21 15.53 -6.27
C ILE A 149 5.22 15.30 -5.13
N VAL A 150 6.40 15.95 -5.17
CA VAL A 150 7.40 15.85 -4.09
C VAL A 150 6.82 16.36 -2.78
N ASP A 151 6.07 17.47 -2.78
CA ASP A 151 5.36 17.98 -1.61
C ASP A 151 4.35 16.94 -1.07
N THR A 152 3.53 16.36 -1.95
CA THR A 152 2.56 15.30 -1.58
C THR A 152 3.24 14.09 -0.95
N LEU A 153 4.34 13.61 -1.51
CA LEU A 153 5.11 12.48 -0.99
C LEU A 153 5.79 12.81 0.34
N SER A 154 6.37 14.01 0.46
CA SER A 154 7.01 14.48 1.69
C SER A 154 6.01 14.59 2.83
N HIS A 155 4.81 15.13 2.55
CA HIS A 155 3.71 15.17 3.52
C HIS A 155 3.28 13.75 3.95
N ALA A 156 3.14 12.82 2.99
CA ALA A 156 2.72 11.45 3.26
C ALA A 156 3.69 10.66 4.16
N ILE A 157 5.00 10.97 4.10
CA ILE A 157 6.01 10.35 4.97
C ILE A 157 6.10 11.09 6.32
N GLY A 158 5.74 12.35 6.35
CA GLY A 158 6.03 13.31 7.41
C GLY A 158 5.40 12.99 8.77
N PRO A 159 5.66 13.88 9.76
CA PRO A 159 5.21 13.68 11.14
C PRO A 159 3.69 13.72 11.31
N GLN A 160 2.98 14.36 10.38
CA GLN A 160 1.52 14.43 10.40
C GLN A 160 0.85 13.18 9.77
N ALA A 161 1.61 12.34 9.09
CA ALA A 161 1.15 11.17 8.37
C ALA A 161 1.91 9.91 8.80
N LEU A 162 2.61 9.22 7.89
CA LEU A 162 3.18 7.89 8.13
C LEU A 162 4.07 7.81 9.39
N CYS A 163 5.05 8.71 9.54
CA CYS A 163 5.93 8.69 10.73
C CYS A 163 5.16 8.93 12.01
N GLY A 164 4.22 9.88 12.02
CA GLY A 164 3.38 10.12 13.18
C GLY A 164 2.44 8.97 13.48
N GLY A 165 1.87 8.33 12.44
CA GLY A 165 1.03 7.15 12.59
C GLY A 165 1.80 5.94 13.09
N GLN A 166 3.07 5.77 12.68
CA GLN A 166 3.96 4.75 13.23
C GLN A 166 4.30 5.01 14.70
N TYR A 167 4.51 6.28 15.07
CA TYR A 167 4.71 6.65 16.47
C TYR A 167 3.48 6.31 17.34
N ASP A 168 2.26 6.63 16.85
CA ASP A 168 1.01 6.30 17.54
C ASP A 168 0.80 4.78 17.67
N ASP A 169 1.33 4.01 16.72
CA ASP A 169 1.25 2.55 16.73
C ASP A 169 2.18 1.92 17.78
N LEU A 170 3.39 2.47 17.93
CA LEU A 170 4.37 2.04 18.93
C LEU A 170 3.99 2.47 20.36
N TYR A 171 3.30 3.59 20.51
CA TYR A 171 2.94 4.18 21.80
C TYR A 171 1.43 4.44 21.89
N PRO A 172 0.59 3.38 21.81
CA PRO A 172 -0.86 3.53 21.84
C PRO A 172 -1.34 4.02 23.20
N PRO A 173 -2.45 4.78 23.27
CA PRO A 173 -3.06 5.13 24.55
C PRO A 173 -3.55 3.88 25.27
N TYR A 174 -3.54 3.92 26.62
CA TYR A 174 -3.94 2.78 27.45
C TYR A 174 -5.36 2.28 27.16
N TYR A 175 -6.28 3.19 26.81
CA TYR A 175 -7.62 2.88 26.31
C TYR A 175 -7.78 3.49 24.93
N ALA A 176 -7.78 2.66 23.89
CA ALA A 176 -8.01 3.10 22.51
C ALA A 176 -9.51 3.01 22.19
N THR A 177 -10.08 4.10 21.69
CA THR A 177 -11.42 4.11 21.11
C THR A 177 -11.39 3.71 19.64
N GLU A 178 -12.54 3.37 19.07
CA GLU A 178 -12.66 3.16 17.61
C GLU A 178 -12.10 4.35 16.82
N GLN A 179 -12.39 5.59 17.27
CA GLN A 179 -11.92 6.80 16.60
C GLN A 179 -10.40 6.96 16.66
N ASP A 180 -9.74 6.59 17.77
CA ASP A 180 -8.29 6.63 17.88
C ASP A 180 -7.63 5.63 16.91
N LEU A 181 -8.19 4.43 16.78
CA LEU A 181 -7.71 3.41 15.87
C LEU A 181 -7.89 3.85 14.40
N ILE A 182 -9.05 4.41 14.05
CA ILE A 182 -9.28 4.95 12.71
C ILE A 182 -8.29 6.07 12.42
N HIS A 183 -8.02 6.98 13.36
CA HIS A 183 -7.06 8.07 13.19
C HIS A 183 -5.63 7.51 12.96
N ARG A 184 -5.22 6.51 13.74
CA ARG A 184 -3.95 5.81 13.55
C ARG A 184 -3.84 5.19 12.15
N TYR A 185 -4.89 4.49 11.68
CA TYR A 185 -4.93 3.90 10.32
C TYR A 185 -4.89 4.96 9.23
N GLN A 186 -5.55 6.10 9.42
CA GLN A 186 -5.50 7.22 8.49
C GLN A 186 -4.09 7.79 8.37
N ARG A 187 -3.34 7.90 9.46
CA ARG A 187 -1.96 8.41 9.47
C ARG A 187 -0.97 7.38 8.96
N LYS A 188 -0.93 6.17 9.54
CA LYS A 188 0.06 5.14 9.21
C LYS A 188 -0.19 4.55 7.83
N THR A 189 -1.35 3.99 7.58
CA THR A 189 -1.63 3.17 6.39
C THR A 189 -2.20 3.98 5.24
N SER A 190 -3.16 4.89 5.52
CA SER A 190 -3.83 5.63 4.46
C SER A 190 -2.94 6.68 3.80
N ALA A 191 -1.90 7.17 4.46
CA ALA A 191 -1.04 8.23 3.94
C ALA A 191 -0.52 7.96 2.51
N LEU A 192 -0.02 6.74 2.27
CA LEU A 192 0.47 6.36 0.94
C LEU A 192 -0.65 6.02 -0.06
N PHE A 193 -1.85 5.64 0.39
CA PHE A 193 -3.02 5.53 -0.48
C PHE A 193 -3.51 6.92 -0.90
N VAL A 194 -3.54 7.88 0.02
CA VAL A 194 -3.84 9.28 -0.28
C VAL A 194 -2.87 9.83 -1.31
N ALA A 195 -1.55 9.61 -1.14
CA ALA A 195 -0.55 10.01 -2.12
C ALA A 195 -0.78 9.35 -3.48
N ALA A 196 -1.10 8.03 -3.52
CA ALA A 196 -1.39 7.30 -4.74
C ALA A 196 -2.61 7.84 -5.50
N PHE A 197 -3.55 8.46 -4.81
CA PHE A 197 -4.73 9.09 -5.40
C PHE A 197 -4.47 10.55 -5.78
N ARG A 198 -3.74 11.30 -4.96
CA ARG A 198 -3.45 12.71 -5.21
C ARG A 198 -2.50 12.93 -6.38
N CYS A 199 -1.46 12.11 -6.52
CA CYS A 199 -0.47 12.30 -7.59
C CYS A 199 -1.09 12.30 -8.99
N PRO A 200 -1.89 11.30 -9.41
CA PRO A 200 -2.55 11.34 -10.72
C PRO A 200 -3.58 12.47 -10.85
N ALA A 201 -4.29 12.84 -9.77
CA ALA A 201 -5.23 13.94 -9.79
C ALA A 201 -4.54 15.31 -9.97
N LEU A 202 -3.36 15.50 -9.37
CA LEU A 202 -2.53 16.69 -9.57
C LEU A 202 -1.99 16.77 -11.01
N LEU A 203 -1.62 15.64 -11.60
CA LEU A 203 -1.18 15.57 -13.00
C LEU A 203 -2.31 15.82 -14.00
N ALA A 204 -3.53 15.44 -13.64
CA ALA A 204 -4.73 15.73 -14.42
C ALA A 204 -5.24 17.16 -14.22
N GLU A 205 -4.59 17.94 -13.35
CA GLU A 205 -4.97 19.34 -13.04
C GLU A 205 -6.45 19.48 -12.66
N VAL A 206 -7.00 18.49 -11.91
CA VAL A 206 -8.38 18.55 -11.46
C VAL A 206 -8.59 19.74 -10.51
N ASP A 207 -9.82 20.22 -10.42
CA ASP A 207 -10.18 21.32 -9.51
C ASP A 207 -9.98 20.91 -8.03
N PRO A 208 -9.87 21.88 -7.10
CA PRO A 208 -9.57 21.62 -5.69
C PRO A 208 -10.64 20.76 -4.98
N GLU A 209 -11.92 20.88 -5.35
CA GLU A 209 -12.98 20.07 -4.76
C GLU A 209 -12.85 18.60 -5.20
N THR A 210 -12.65 18.36 -6.48
CA THR A 210 -12.38 17.04 -7.06
C THR A 210 -11.14 16.42 -6.42
N LEU A 211 -10.05 17.18 -6.26
CA LEU A 211 -8.82 16.70 -5.60
C LEU A 211 -9.10 16.26 -4.15
N LEU A 212 -9.90 17.03 -3.41
CA LEU A 212 -10.25 16.69 -2.03
C LEU A 212 -11.11 15.42 -1.97
N ARG A 213 -12.06 15.24 -2.86
CA ARG A 213 -12.91 14.04 -2.95
C ARG A 213 -12.08 12.80 -3.28
N ILE A 214 -11.18 12.89 -4.24
CA ILE A 214 -10.25 11.83 -4.61
C ILE A 214 -9.34 11.47 -3.40
N ALA A 215 -8.81 12.46 -2.69
CA ALA A 215 -7.98 12.23 -1.51
C ALA A 215 -8.74 11.50 -0.38
N ARG A 216 -10.01 11.86 -0.14
CA ARG A 216 -10.88 11.17 0.83
C ARG A 216 -11.11 9.70 0.44
N ALA A 217 -11.31 9.42 -0.85
CA ALA A 217 -11.43 8.04 -1.32
C ALA A 217 -10.15 7.24 -1.04
N GLY A 218 -8.96 7.82 -1.26
CA GLY A 218 -7.69 7.21 -0.89
C GLY A 218 -7.54 6.95 0.61
N GLN A 219 -7.98 7.91 1.45
CA GLN A 219 -7.96 7.77 2.91
C GLN A 219 -8.84 6.61 3.39
N ARG A 220 -10.07 6.52 2.91
CA ARG A 220 -11.01 5.43 3.23
C ARG A 220 -10.50 4.08 2.74
N LEU A 221 -9.90 4.02 1.55
CA LEU A 221 -9.31 2.79 1.02
C LEU A 221 -8.20 2.27 1.95
N GLY A 222 -7.36 3.17 2.46
CA GLY A 222 -6.30 2.79 3.41
C GLY A 222 -6.85 2.26 4.72
N VAL A 223 -7.92 2.87 5.27
CA VAL A 223 -8.61 2.36 6.47
C VAL A 223 -9.18 0.96 6.22
N ALA A 224 -9.92 0.77 5.11
CA ALA A 224 -10.46 -0.55 4.76
C ALA A 224 -9.34 -1.60 4.62
N PHE A 225 -8.23 -1.22 3.99
CA PHE A 225 -7.10 -2.11 3.79
C PHE A 225 -6.46 -2.54 5.12
N GLN A 226 -6.31 -1.61 6.08
CA GLN A 226 -5.77 -1.93 7.40
C GLN A 226 -6.70 -2.86 8.18
N ILE A 227 -8.00 -2.58 8.18
CA ILE A 227 -8.97 -3.47 8.86
C ILE A 227 -8.90 -4.90 8.30
N PHE A 228 -8.74 -5.06 6.99
CA PHE A 228 -8.55 -6.37 6.39
C PHE A 228 -7.22 -7.02 6.79
N ASP A 229 -6.13 -6.26 6.91
CA ASP A 229 -4.84 -6.78 7.37
C ASP A 229 -4.95 -7.29 8.81
N ASP A 230 -5.60 -6.53 9.69
CA ASP A 230 -5.88 -6.92 11.09
C ASP A 230 -6.73 -8.22 11.16
N LEU A 231 -7.75 -8.33 10.30
CA LEU A 231 -8.59 -9.54 10.25
C LEU A 231 -7.81 -10.78 9.77
N LEU A 232 -6.89 -10.61 8.83
CA LEU A 232 -6.02 -11.69 8.36
C LEU A 232 -5.02 -12.12 9.44
N ASP A 233 -4.49 -11.17 10.21
CA ASP A 233 -3.56 -11.46 11.31
C ASP A 233 -4.24 -12.26 12.43
N LEU A 234 -5.51 -11.97 12.74
CA LEU A 234 -6.33 -12.74 13.70
C LEU A 234 -6.61 -14.18 13.25
N THR A 235 -6.69 -14.44 11.94
CA THR A 235 -6.99 -15.79 11.42
C THR A 235 -5.77 -16.72 11.43
N GLY A 236 -4.56 -16.19 11.65
CA GLY A 236 -3.35 -16.99 11.89
C GLY A 236 -2.81 -17.75 10.67
N ASP A 237 -3.22 -17.43 9.43
CA ASP A 237 -2.72 -18.11 8.24
C ASP A 237 -1.42 -17.47 7.72
N ALA A 238 -0.29 -17.79 8.40
CA ALA A 238 1.06 -17.31 8.04
C ALA A 238 1.46 -17.59 6.58
N HIS A 239 0.96 -18.70 5.99
CA HIS A 239 1.24 -19.05 4.60
C HIS A 239 0.50 -18.17 3.58
N ALA A 240 -0.67 -17.65 3.95
CA ALA A 240 -1.45 -16.75 3.07
C ALA A 240 -0.89 -15.34 3.04
N ILE A 241 -0.20 -14.92 4.10
CA ILE A 241 0.23 -13.53 4.31
C ILE A 241 1.70 -13.31 3.92
N GLY A 242 2.56 -14.34 4.00
CA GLY A 242 3.99 -14.28 3.65
C GLY A 242 4.83 -13.41 4.61
N LYS A 243 4.31 -13.12 5.80
CA LYS A 243 4.99 -12.46 6.93
C LYS A 243 4.78 -13.28 8.20
N ASP A 244 5.56 -13.00 9.25
CA ASP A 244 5.33 -13.56 10.57
C ASP A 244 3.93 -13.12 11.04
N VAL A 245 3.13 -14.05 11.60
CA VAL A 245 1.78 -13.79 12.15
C VAL A 245 1.85 -13.62 13.65
N GLY A 246 0.84 -12.91 14.21
CA GLY A 246 0.77 -12.66 15.64
C GLY A 246 1.75 -11.58 16.10
N GLN A 247 2.15 -10.67 15.23
CA GLN A 247 3.00 -9.52 15.59
C GLN A 247 2.24 -8.51 16.46
N ASP A 248 0.89 -8.50 16.39
CA ASP A 248 0.01 -7.63 17.16
C ASP A 248 -0.26 -8.13 18.59
N HIS A 249 0.58 -9.03 19.15
CA HIS A 249 0.41 -9.50 20.53
C HIS A 249 0.45 -8.33 21.53
N GLY A 250 -0.75 -7.90 21.98
CA GLY A 250 -0.94 -6.82 22.95
C GLY A 250 -1.37 -5.48 22.35
N THR A 251 -1.39 -5.33 21.01
CA THR A 251 -1.89 -4.11 20.35
C THR A 251 -3.39 -4.22 20.09
N VAL A 252 -4.16 -3.21 20.50
CA VAL A 252 -5.59 -3.13 20.19
C VAL A 252 -5.75 -2.70 18.74
N THR A 253 -6.45 -3.53 17.94
CA THR A 253 -6.83 -3.27 16.54
C THR A 253 -8.35 -3.11 16.44
N LEU A 254 -8.86 -2.61 15.29
CA LEU A 254 -10.31 -2.58 15.08
C LEU A 254 -10.92 -3.99 15.08
N ALA A 255 -10.18 -4.97 14.57
CA ALA A 255 -10.63 -6.36 14.57
C ALA A 255 -10.75 -6.95 15.98
N THR A 256 -9.84 -6.60 16.91
CA THR A 256 -9.92 -7.04 18.31
C THR A 256 -10.93 -6.23 19.11
N LEU A 257 -11.07 -4.92 18.86
CA LEU A 257 -11.99 -4.04 19.57
C LEU A 257 -13.46 -4.31 19.25
N LEU A 258 -13.79 -4.46 17.96
CA LEU A 258 -15.17 -4.63 17.50
C LEU A 258 -15.60 -6.09 17.37
N GLY A 259 -14.64 -7.00 17.32
CA GLY A 259 -14.81 -8.38 16.89
C GLY A 259 -14.80 -8.51 15.35
N PRO A 260 -14.42 -9.71 14.83
CA PRO A 260 -14.17 -9.91 13.40
C PRO A 260 -15.36 -9.58 12.49
N ALA A 261 -16.58 -9.92 12.89
CA ALA A 261 -17.76 -9.67 12.06
C ALA A 261 -18.03 -8.18 11.84
N ARG A 262 -18.03 -7.39 12.93
CA ARG A 262 -18.27 -5.95 12.85
C ARG A 262 -17.11 -5.22 12.19
N ALA A 263 -15.87 -5.67 12.38
CA ALA A 263 -14.71 -5.12 11.67
C ALA A 263 -14.83 -5.37 10.16
N ALA A 264 -15.26 -6.55 9.74
CA ALA A 264 -15.49 -6.86 8.34
C ALA A 264 -16.62 -6.00 7.72
N GLU A 265 -17.73 -5.80 8.45
CA GLU A 265 -18.79 -4.86 8.04
C GLU A 265 -18.24 -3.43 7.88
N ARG A 266 -17.45 -2.96 8.86
CA ARG A 266 -16.83 -1.64 8.82
C ARG A 266 -15.91 -1.46 7.61
N ALA A 267 -15.11 -2.46 7.27
CA ALA A 267 -14.26 -2.45 6.08
C ALA A 267 -15.09 -2.42 4.78
N ALA A 268 -16.20 -3.17 4.74
CA ALA A 268 -17.10 -3.18 3.60
C ALA A 268 -17.77 -1.81 3.39
N ASP A 269 -18.18 -1.13 4.47
CA ASP A 269 -18.75 0.22 4.43
C ASP A 269 -17.75 1.25 3.89
N GLU A 270 -16.50 1.18 4.34
CA GLU A 270 -15.44 2.06 3.80
C GLU A 270 -15.21 1.81 2.30
N LEU A 271 -15.16 0.55 1.86
CA LEU A 271 -15.03 0.20 0.44
C LEU A 271 -16.23 0.68 -0.39
N ALA A 272 -17.46 0.53 0.12
CA ALA A 272 -18.65 1.03 -0.54
C ALA A 272 -18.62 2.56 -0.72
N ALA A 273 -18.17 3.26 0.32
CA ALA A 273 -17.99 4.70 0.29
C ALA A 273 -16.92 5.14 -0.73
N VAL A 274 -15.77 4.43 -0.79
CA VAL A 274 -14.73 4.66 -1.82
C VAL A 274 -15.30 4.49 -3.22
N GLN A 275 -16.01 3.39 -3.47
CA GLN A 275 -16.57 3.10 -4.79
C GLN A 275 -17.63 4.13 -5.20
N LYS A 276 -18.45 4.59 -4.25
CA LYS A 276 -19.43 5.64 -4.48
C LYS A 276 -18.73 6.96 -4.83
N GLU A 277 -17.79 7.41 -4.00
CA GLU A 277 -17.04 8.66 -4.18
C GLU A 277 -16.33 8.72 -5.53
N LEU A 278 -15.58 7.66 -5.90
CA LEU A 278 -14.88 7.62 -7.18
C LEU A 278 -15.84 7.58 -8.37
N ARG A 279 -16.94 6.84 -8.27
CA ARG A 279 -17.94 6.77 -9.35
C ARG A 279 -18.60 8.11 -9.62
N GLU A 280 -18.87 8.87 -8.57
CA GLU A 280 -19.49 10.21 -8.67
C GLU A 280 -18.49 11.28 -9.12
N THR A 281 -17.18 11.10 -8.82
CA THR A 281 -16.15 12.12 -9.05
C THR A 281 -15.41 11.90 -10.37
N VAL A 282 -15.06 10.65 -10.68
CA VAL A 282 -14.25 10.28 -11.86
C VAL A 282 -15.08 9.49 -12.87
N GLY A 283 -16.12 8.79 -12.42
CA GLY A 283 -16.90 7.87 -13.21
C GLY A 283 -16.49 6.41 -13.05
N PRO A 284 -17.11 5.49 -13.79
CA PRO A 284 -16.71 4.10 -13.84
C PRO A 284 -15.34 3.98 -14.57
N GLY A 285 -14.42 3.19 -14.02
CA GLY A 285 -13.08 3.08 -14.62
C GLY A 285 -12.20 2.00 -13.96
N ARG A 286 -10.96 1.98 -14.40
CA ARG A 286 -9.95 0.97 -14.00
C ARG A 286 -9.57 1.03 -12.53
N ALA A 287 -9.60 2.21 -11.92
CA ALA A 287 -9.36 2.36 -10.50
C ALA A 287 -10.42 1.63 -9.67
N LEU A 288 -11.70 1.75 -10.04
CA LEU A 288 -12.80 1.04 -9.38
C LEU A 288 -12.67 -0.48 -9.54
N ASP A 289 -12.30 -0.95 -10.73
CA ASP A 289 -12.15 -2.38 -10.99
C ASP A 289 -10.94 -2.97 -10.22
N LEU A 290 -9.83 -2.23 -10.14
CA LEU A 290 -8.69 -2.61 -9.33
C LEU A 290 -9.06 -2.71 -7.83
N ILE A 291 -9.79 -1.73 -7.29
CA ILE A 291 -10.24 -1.71 -5.89
C ILE A 291 -11.14 -2.90 -5.60
N ARG A 292 -12.11 -3.21 -6.46
CA ARG A 292 -12.98 -4.39 -6.31
C ARG A 292 -12.18 -5.67 -6.28
N ARG A 293 -11.15 -5.77 -7.14
CA ARG A 293 -10.30 -6.93 -7.20
C ARG A 293 -9.39 -7.08 -5.98
N MET A 294 -8.85 -5.97 -5.48
CA MET A 294 -8.11 -5.97 -4.22
C MET A 294 -8.99 -6.49 -3.08
N ALA A 295 -10.21 -5.99 -2.95
CA ALA A 295 -11.17 -6.42 -1.94
C ALA A 295 -11.55 -7.91 -2.07
N ALA A 296 -11.83 -8.39 -3.28
CA ALA A 296 -12.17 -9.80 -3.54
C ALA A 296 -11.02 -10.76 -3.20
N ARG A 297 -9.77 -10.38 -3.50
CA ARG A 297 -8.58 -11.19 -3.14
C ARG A 297 -8.40 -11.30 -1.63
N ILE A 298 -8.60 -10.22 -0.89
CA ILE A 298 -8.49 -10.21 0.56
C ILE A 298 -9.60 -11.06 1.19
N ALA A 299 -10.85 -10.89 0.75
CA ALA A 299 -11.99 -11.70 1.19
C ALA A 299 -11.86 -13.19 0.82
N GLY A 300 -11.24 -13.50 -0.32
CA GLY A 300 -11.00 -14.87 -0.80
C GLY A 300 -9.92 -15.62 -0.03
N THR A 301 -8.93 -14.94 0.53
CA THR A 301 -7.91 -15.54 1.41
C THR A 301 -8.52 -15.94 2.75
N GLY A 302 -9.43 -15.15 3.31
CA GLY A 302 -10.13 -15.47 4.57
C GLY A 302 -11.05 -16.70 4.48
N LYS A 303 -11.67 -16.97 3.32
CA LYS A 303 -12.55 -18.16 3.13
C LYS A 303 -11.79 -19.48 3.00
N LYS A 304 -10.55 -19.48 2.53
CA LYS A 304 -9.72 -20.68 2.42
C LYS A 304 -9.20 -21.19 3.76
N SER A 305 -9.05 -20.31 4.76
CA SER A 305 -8.64 -20.69 6.11
C SER A 305 -9.80 -21.28 6.93
N ALA A 306 -11.01 -20.73 6.82
CA ALA A 306 -12.19 -21.20 7.54
C ALA A 306 -12.70 -22.57 7.06
N GLY A 307 -12.32 -23.04 5.87
CA GLY A 307 -12.77 -24.32 5.31
C GLY A 307 -11.87 -25.54 5.61
N ARG A 308 -10.77 -25.37 6.38
CA ARG A 308 -9.83 -26.48 6.69
C ARG A 308 -10.03 -27.13 8.05
N ASP A 309 -10.86 -26.58 8.93
CA ASP A 309 -11.06 -27.10 10.29
C ASP A 309 -12.14 -28.20 10.40
N ASP A 310 -12.89 -28.53 9.32
CA ASP A 310 -14.01 -29.49 9.40
C ASP A 310 -13.70 -30.91 8.91
N LEU A 311 -12.44 -31.31 8.71
CA LEU A 311 -12.10 -32.67 8.30
C LEU A 311 -10.95 -33.28 9.11
N ARG A 312 -11.20 -33.58 10.40
CA ARG A 312 -10.49 -34.63 11.11
C ARG A 312 -11.53 -35.67 11.56
N PRO A 313 -11.54 -36.89 11.00
CA PRO A 313 -12.31 -37.98 11.57
C PRO A 313 -11.64 -38.42 12.88
N HIS A 314 -12.39 -38.45 13.95
CA HIS A 314 -12.05 -39.18 15.16
C HIS A 314 -11.84 -40.64 14.79
N ALA A 315 -10.59 -41.11 14.78
CA ALA A 315 -10.29 -42.55 14.81
C ALA A 315 -10.09 -42.98 16.26
N GLY A 316 -10.85 -43.95 16.67
CA GLY A 316 -10.90 -44.59 17.97
C GLY A 316 -9.64 -45.36 18.37
#